data_49884f52b01799267675df65b0895f4b
#
_entry.id   49884f52b01799267675df65b0895f4b
#
_cell.length_a   1.000
_cell.length_b   1.000
_cell.length_c   1.000
_cell.angle_alpha   90.00
_cell.angle_beta   90.00
_cell.angle_gamma   90.00
#
_symmetry.space_group_name_H-M   'P 1'
#
loop_
_entity.id
_entity.type
_entity.pdbx_description
1 polymer ?
#
loop_
_entity_poly.entity_id
_entity_poly.type
_entity_poly.pdbx_seq_one_letter_code
_entity_poly.pdbx_strand_id
1 'polypeptide(L)'
;YSTVKDTTNFIWIEKEVLKGHLNLIVYTLPLDIDLNNLQKRIPEIRDSIGKVYIPGRLPNSYMITEKAYRPYFYITQINDLESILTKGTWEVENDFMAGPFVNYIIKDIRNQRYIVLEGFAFAPTESKRNYMFELNTIITTLKITK
;
A
#
# COMPACT_ATOMS: atom_id res chain seq x y z
N TYR A 1 16.67 2.73 -0.93
CA TYR A 1 15.45 2.70 -1.77
C TYR A 1 15.68 3.53 -3.02
N SER A 2 15.25 3.03 -4.15
CA SER A 2 15.33 3.74 -5.42
C SER A 2 13.94 3.96 -6.00
N THR A 3 13.79 5.03 -6.79
CA THR A 3 12.50 5.39 -7.38
C THR A 3 12.15 4.46 -8.53
N VAL A 4 10.98 3.83 -8.47
CA VAL A 4 10.41 3.04 -9.56
C VAL A 4 9.52 3.91 -10.43
N LYS A 5 8.68 4.74 -9.80
CA LYS A 5 7.74 5.61 -10.51
C LYS A 5 7.48 6.87 -9.68
N ASP A 6 7.47 8.01 -10.33
CA ASP A 6 7.19 9.30 -9.71
C ASP A 6 6.33 10.14 -10.66
N THR A 7 5.06 10.22 -10.33
CA THR A 7 4.08 11.02 -11.08
C THR A 7 3.46 12.05 -10.15
N THR A 8 2.60 12.92 -10.67
CA THR A 8 1.95 13.97 -9.88
C THR A 8 1.19 13.42 -8.67
N ASN A 9 0.56 12.26 -8.80
CA ASN A 9 -0.32 11.71 -7.76
C ASN A 9 0.13 10.36 -7.21
N PHE A 10 1.31 9.86 -7.63
CA PHE A 10 1.75 8.53 -7.24
C PHE A 10 3.27 8.43 -7.22
N ILE A 11 3.81 7.96 -6.10
CA ILE A 11 5.25 7.71 -5.93
C ILE A 11 5.43 6.27 -5.51
N TRP A 12 6.38 5.59 -6.14
CA TRP A 12 6.74 4.21 -5.83
C TRP A 12 8.26 4.10 -5.70
N ILE A 13 8.73 3.68 -4.52
CA ILE A 13 10.14 3.41 -4.26
C ILE A 13 10.33 1.95 -3.88
N GLU A 14 11.50 1.41 -4.18
CA GLU A 14 11.81 0.00 -4.01
C GLU A 14 13.21 -0.19 -3.45
N LYS A 15 13.37 -1.18 -2.60
CA LYS A 15 14.67 -1.63 -2.08
C LYS A 15 14.83 -3.12 -2.37
N GLU A 16 15.92 -3.51 -3.02
CA GLU A 16 16.24 -4.91 -3.20
C GLU A 16 16.73 -5.50 -1.88
N VAL A 17 16.28 -6.71 -1.59
CA VAL A 17 16.72 -7.51 -0.44
C VAL A 17 17.13 -8.88 -0.96
N LEU A 18 17.67 -9.72 -0.08
CA LEU A 18 18.04 -11.07 -0.46
C LEU A 18 16.80 -11.82 -0.98
N LYS A 19 16.83 -12.22 -2.25
CA LYS A 19 15.77 -12.99 -2.93
C LYS A 19 14.41 -12.28 -2.99
N GLY A 20 14.39 -10.94 -3.10
CA GLY A 20 13.14 -10.23 -3.23
C GLY A 20 13.29 -8.72 -3.21
N HIS A 21 12.21 -8.04 -2.89
CA HIS A 21 12.21 -6.58 -2.80
C HIS A 21 11.13 -6.06 -1.85
N LEU A 22 11.40 -4.91 -1.25
CA LEU A 22 10.47 -4.14 -0.43
C LEU A 22 10.00 -2.93 -1.22
N ASN A 23 8.74 -2.56 -1.05
CA ASN A 23 8.14 -1.48 -1.81
C ASN A 23 7.36 -0.55 -0.90
N LEU A 24 7.45 0.75 -1.19
CA LEU A 24 6.63 1.78 -0.57
C LEU A 24 5.97 2.58 -1.68
N ILE A 25 4.67 2.77 -1.57
CA ILE A 25 3.92 3.63 -2.48
C ILE A 25 3.20 4.70 -1.69
N VAL A 26 3.06 5.87 -2.29
CA VAL A 26 2.36 7.02 -1.71
C VAL A 26 1.44 7.60 -2.77
N TYR A 27 0.20 7.82 -2.41
CA TYR A 27 -0.75 8.52 -3.27
C TYR A 27 -1.78 9.25 -2.42
N THR A 28 -2.58 10.08 -3.04
CA THR A 28 -3.61 10.85 -2.33
C THR A 28 -4.99 10.52 -2.83
N LEU A 29 -5.99 10.70 -1.96
CA LEU A 29 -7.40 10.55 -2.28
C LEU A 29 -8.13 11.81 -1.83
N PRO A 30 -9.21 12.21 -2.52
CA PRO A 30 -10.00 13.36 -2.08
C PRO A 30 -10.74 13.05 -0.78
N LEU A 31 -10.95 14.06 0.06
CA LEU A 31 -11.66 13.89 1.34
C LEU A 31 -13.10 13.42 1.19
N ASP A 32 -13.71 13.72 0.05
CA ASP A 32 -15.10 13.32 -0.22
C ASP A 32 -15.24 11.90 -0.77
N ILE A 33 -14.13 11.15 -0.87
CA ILE A 33 -14.18 9.76 -1.29
C ILE A 33 -15.05 8.94 -0.32
N ASP A 34 -15.86 8.04 -0.85
CA ASP A 34 -16.70 7.17 -0.05
C ASP A 34 -15.87 6.07 0.60
N LEU A 35 -15.76 6.11 1.93
CA LEU A 35 -15.08 5.07 2.72
C LEU A 35 -16.08 4.26 3.56
N ASN A 36 -17.37 4.30 3.26
CA ASN A 36 -18.34 3.41 3.86
C ASN A 36 -18.07 1.99 3.38
N ASN A 37 -18.29 1.01 4.26
CA ASN A 37 -18.00 -0.39 3.98
C ASN A 37 -16.52 -0.60 3.58
N LEU A 38 -15.63 -0.47 4.55
CA LEU A 38 -14.18 -0.57 4.34
C LEU A 38 -13.75 -1.90 3.73
N GLN A 39 -14.41 -3.01 4.09
CA GLN A 39 -14.07 -4.32 3.54
C GLN A 39 -14.23 -4.39 2.03
N LYS A 40 -15.14 -3.60 1.48
CA LYS A 40 -15.35 -3.51 0.03
C LYS A 40 -14.52 -2.40 -0.59
N ARG A 41 -14.50 -1.22 0.03
CA ARG A 41 -13.88 -0.02 -0.56
C ARG A 41 -12.37 -0.07 -0.61
N ILE A 42 -11.70 -0.57 0.44
CA ILE A 42 -10.24 -0.58 0.45
C ILE A 42 -9.68 -1.49 -0.64
N PRO A 43 -10.15 -2.73 -0.83
CA PRO A 43 -9.71 -3.51 -1.98
C PRO A 43 -9.99 -2.84 -3.33
N GLU A 44 -11.16 -2.21 -3.50
CA GLU A 44 -11.48 -1.49 -4.74
C GLU A 44 -10.49 -0.36 -5.03
N ILE A 45 -10.17 0.45 -4.01
CA ILE A 45 -9.20 1.54 -4.15
C ILE A 45 -7.83 0.99 -4.50
N ARG A 46 -7.35 -0.01 -3.73
CA ARG A 46 -6.05 -0.62 -3.97
C ARG A 46 -5.95 -1.24 -5.36
N ASP A 47 -6.97 -1.95 -5.79
CA ASP A 47 -6.97 -2.64 -7.08
C ASP A 47 -6.99 -1.64 -8.24
N SER A 48 -7.70 -0.52 -8.10
CA SER A 48 -7.67 0.53 -9.12
C SER A 48 -6.30 1.21 -9.23
N ILE A 49 -5.63 1.42 -8.10
CA ILE A 49 -4.25 1.95 -8.08
C ILE A 49 -3.29 0.93 -8.70
N GLY A 50 -3.42 -0.34 -8.35
CA GLY A 50 -2.60 -1.41 -8.93
C GLY A 50 -2.73 -1.49 -10.45
N LYS A 51 -3.96 -1.41 -10.94
CA LYS A 51 -4.23 -1.49 -12.38
C LYS A 51 -3.59 -0.33 -13.16
N VAL A 52 -3.61 0.88 -12.60
CA VAL A 52 -3.08 2.07 -13.27
C VAL A 52 -1.57 2.19 -13.12
N TYR A 53 -1.02 1.90 -11.94
CA TYR A 53 0.35 2.27 -11.59
C TYR A 53 1.30 1.10 -11.34
N ILE A 54 0.79 -0.10 -11.02
CA ILE A 54 1.64 -1.21 -10.58
C ILE A 54 1.45 -2.42 -11.51
N PRO A 55 2.01 -2.37 -12.73
CA PRO A 55 1.91 -3.51 -13.65
C PRO A 55 2.74 -4.69 -13.14
N GLY A 56 2.28 -5.89 -13.45
CA GLY A 56 3.07 -7.08 -13.23
C GLY A 56 4.06 -7.33 -14.37
N ARG A 57 4.82 -8.40 -14.24
CA ARG A 57 5.83 -8.78 -15.26
C ARG A 57 5.24 -9.34 -16.55
N LEU A 58 3.99 -9.82 -16.51
CA LEU A 58 3.31 -10.39 -17.67
C LEU A 58 2.35 -9.38 -18.28
N PRO A 59 2.04 -9.49 -19.60
CA PRO A 59 1.05 -8.62 -20.22
C PRO A 59 -0.32 -8.72 -19.53
N ASN A 60 -0.99 -7.59 -19.37
CA ASN A 60 -2.31 -7.48 -18.73
C ASN A 60 -2.33 -7.95 -17.28
N SER A 61 -1.18 -7.96 -16.60
CA SER A 61 -1.09 -8.27 -15.18
C SER A 61 -0.85 -7.00 -14.37
N TYR A 62 -1.37 -6.96 -13.14
CA TYR A 62 -1.23 -5.83 -12.24
C TYR A 62 -1.53 -6.27 -10.81
N MET A 63 -1.06 -5.48 -9.84
CA MET A 63 -1.26 -5.79 -8.43
C MET A 63 -2.71 -5.61 -8.02
N ILE A 64 -3.22 -6.59 -7.28
CA ILE A 64 -4.56 -6.56 -6.68
C ILE A 64 -4.49 -7.04 -5.24
N THR A 65 -5.59 -6.86 -4.52
CA THR A 65 -5.76 -7.44 -3.18
C THR A 65 -6.20 -8.90 -3.35
N GLU A 66 -5.55 -9.80 -2.61
CA GLU A 66 -5.93 -11.22 -2.64
C GLU A 66 -7.37 -11.40 -2.14
N LYS A 67 -8.15 -12.20 -2.86
CA LYS A 67 -9.58 -12.39 -2.59
C LYS A 67 -9.86 -13.55 -1.65
N ALA A 68 -8.92 -14.49 -1.50
CA ALA A 68 -9.12 -15.68 -0.68
C ALA A 68 -9.20 -15.36 0.82
N TYR A 69 -8.46 -14.37 1.28
CA TYR A 69 -8.42 -13.96 2.67
C TYR A 69 -8.76 -12.48 2.79
N ARG A 70 -9.73 -12.15 3.67
CA ARG A 70 -10.11 -10.76 3.88
C ARG A 70 -9.02 -10.00 4.62
N PRO A 71 -8.68 -8.78 4.19
CA PRO A 71 -7.78 -7.93 4.96
C PRO A 71 -8.36 -7.57 6.33
N TYR A 72 -7.48 -7.28 7.29
CA TYR A 72 -7.85 -6.79 8.61
C TYR A 72 -7.76 -5.28 8.64
N PHE A 73 -8.72 -4.63 9.30
CA PHE A 73 -8.79 -3.18 9.41
C PHE A 73 -8.70 -2.74 10.87
N TYR A 74 -7.97 -1.65 11.10
CA TYR A 74 -7.81 -1.06 12.43
C TYR A 74 -7.92 0.45 12.30
N ILE A 75 -8.55 1.09 13.28
CA ILE A 75 -8.51 2.55 13.39
C ILE A 75 -7.33 2.88 14.30
N THR A 76 -6.46 3.77 13.84
CA THR A 76 -5.25 4.14 14.56
C THR A 76 -4.93 5.61 14.32
N GLN A 77 -3.76 6.05 14.75
CA GLN A 77 -3.26 7.42 14.52
C GLN A 77 -1.83 7.38 14.04
N ILE A 78 -1.52 8.27 13.10
CA ILE A 78 -0.15 8.54 12.64
C ILE A 78 0.11 10.01 12.91
N ASN A 79 1.06 10.34 13.80
CA ASN A 79 1.38 11.72 14.18
C ASN A 79 0.11 12.51 14.57
N ASP A 80 -0.73 11.89 15.41
CA ASP A 80 -2.01 12.46 15.89
C ASP A 80 -3.08 12.63 14.81
N LEU A 81 -2.87 12.09 13.61
CA LEU A 81 -3.87 12.10 12.55
C LEU A 81 -4.61 10.78 12.51
N GLU A 82 -5.93 10.86 12.42
CA GLU A 82 -6.77 9.67 12.30
C GLU A 82 -6.40 8.88 11.06
N SER A 83 -6.24 7.58 11.21
CA SER A 83 -5.76 6.72 10.13
C SER A 83 -6.48 5.37 10.15
N ILE A 84 -6.67 4.81 8.97
CA ILE A 84 -7.17 3.44 8.80
C ILE A 84 -5.98 2.58 8.39
N LEU A 85 -5.65 1.60 9.24
CA LEU A 85 -4.61 0.62 8.96
C LEU A 85 -5.23 -0.64 8.41
N THR A 86 -4.78 -1.07 7.24
CA THR A 86 -5.22 -2.32 6.62
C THR A 86 -4.02 -3.24 6.45
N LYS A 87 -4.15 -4.49 6.89
CA LYS A 87 -3.14 -5.54 6.68
C LYS A 87 -3.77 -6.66 5.88
N GLY A 88 -3.06 -7.13 4.87
CA GLY A 88 -3.55 -8.19 4.02
C GLY A 88 -2.47 -8.75 3.12
N THR A 89 -2.91 -9.42 2.07
CA THR A 89 -2.04 -10.03 1.08
C THR A 89 -2.35 -9.45 -0.30
N TRP A 90 -1.30 -9.09 -1.02
CA TRP A 90 -1.43 -8.71 -2.42
C TRP A 90 -1.13 -9.92 -3.31
N GLU A 91 -1.69 -9.89 -4.49
CA GLU A 91 -1.34 -10.84 -5.55
C GLU A 91 -1.30 -10.10 -6.88
N VAL A 92 -0.89 -10.77 -7.93
CA VAL A 92 -0.86 -10.20 -9.27
C VAL A 92 -1.92 -10.89 -10.12
N GLU A 93 -2.79 -10.11 -10.75
CA GLU A 93 -3.78 -10.64 -11.69
C GLU A 93 -3.07 -11.33 -12.84
N ASN A 94 -3.45 -12.56 -13.15
CA ASN A 94 -2.89 -13.38 -14.22
C ASN A 94 -1.42 -13.79 -14.03
N ASP A 95 -0.92 -13.82 -12.79
CA ASP A 95 0.43 -14.31 -12.49
C ASP A 95 0.47 -14.92 -11.08
N PHE A 96 1.49 -15.72 -10.81
CA PHE A 96 1.69 -16.38 -9.52
C PHE A 96 2.69 -15.60 -8.65
N MET A 97 2.31 -14.39 -8.25
CA MET A 97 3.09 -13.59 -7.32
C MET A 97 2.17 -13.09 -6.21
N ALA A 98 2.62 -13.20 -4.97
CA ALA A 98 1.86 -12.74 -3.81
C ALA A 98 2.79 -12.37 -2.67
N GLY A 99 2.30 -11.59 -1.73
CA GLY A 99 3.03 -11.22 -0.53
C GLY A 99 2.18 -10.38 0.42
N PRO A 100 2.72 -10.03 1.58
CA PRO A 100 2.01 -9.21 2.55
C PRO A 100 2.06 -7.72 2.19
N PHE A 101 1.04 -6.98 2.61
CA PHE A 101 1.03 -5.53 2.55
C PHE A 101 0.52 -4.92 3.84
N VAL A 102 0.89 -3.68 4.08
CA VAL A 102 0.35 -2.82 5.12
C VAL A 102 -0.01 -1.49 4.46
N ASN A 103 -1.24 -1.02 4.69
CA ASN A 103 -1.78 0.17 4.04
C ASN A 103 -2.33 1.11 5.12
N TYR A 104 -1.92 2.37 5.07
CA TYR A 104 -2.42 3.41 5.95
C TYR A 104 -3.11 4.48 5.12
N ILE A 105 -4.39 4.72 5.42
CA ILE A 105 -5.14 5.85 4.87
C ILE A 105 -5.22 6.90 5.95
N ILE A 106 -4.46 7.98 5.79
CA ILE A 106 -4.27 9.02 6.80
C ILE A 106 -5.13 10.23 6.43
N LYS A 107 -5.98 10.65 7.37
CA LYS A 107 -6.86 11.79 7.15
C LYS A 107 -6.10 13.10 7.38
N ASP A 108 -5.74 13.76 6.31
CA ASP A 108 -5.01 15.03 6.33
C ASP A 108 -5.99 16.19 6.08
N ILE A 109 -6.71 16.57 7.12
CA ILE A 109 -7.74 17.63 7.04
C ILE A 109 -7.10 18.95 6.64
N ARG A 110 -5.91 19.25 7.16
CA ARG A 110 -5.20 20.51 6.92
C ARG A 110 -4.97 20.76 5.42
N ASN A 111 -4.69 19.71 4.66
CA ASN A 111 -4.48 19.79 3.21
C ASN A 111 -5.68 19.26 2.42
N GLN A 112 -6.80 18.99 3.09
CA GLN A 112 -8.08 18.58 2.51
C GLN A 112 -7.96 17.33 1.63
N ARG A 113 -7.29 16.28 2.17
CA ARG A 113 -7.05 15.03 1.43
C ARG A 113 -6.88 13.86 2.39
N TYR A 114 -6.91 12.65 1.84
CA TYR A 114 -6.30 11.50 2.48
C TYR A 114 -4.94 11.26 1.84
N ILE A 115 -3.94 10.93 2.64
CA ILE A 115 -2.65 10.41 2.16
C ILE A 115 -2.65 8.93 2.39
N VAL A 116 -2.35 8.16 1.35
CA VAL A 116 -2.24 6.71 1.45
C VAL A 116 -0.78 6.32 1.36
N LEU A 117 -0.32 5.59 2.38
CA LEU A 117 1.03 5.04 2.45
C LEU A 117 0.89 3.52 2.52
N GLU A 118 1.44 2.83 1.55
CA GLU A 118 1.40 1.37 1.55
C GLU A 118 2.79 0.79 1.42
N GLY A 119 3.08 -0.20 2.26
CA GLY A 119 4.28 -1.01 2.14
C GLY A 119 3.91 -2.42 1.74
N PHE A 120 4.62 -2.99 0.77
CA PHE A 120 4.43 -4.40 0.41
C PHE A 120 5.75 -5.06 0.07
N ALA A 121 5.83 -6.35 0.34
CA ALA A 121 7.06 -7.13 0.20
C ALA A 121 6.84 -8.31 -0.73
N PHE A 122 7.86 -8.59 -1.55
CA PHE A 122 7.95 -9.82 -2.32
C PHE A 122 9.26 -10.51 -1.97
N ALA A 123 9.18 -11.63 -1.26
CA ALA A 123 10.34 -12.43 -0.86
C ALA A 123 9.87 -13.87 -0.63
N PRO A 124 9.59 -14.63 -1.69
CA PRO A 124 8.84 -15.88 -1.60
C PRO A 124 9.52 -16.96 -0.75
N THR A 125 10.85 -16.95 -0.64
CA THR A 125 11.60 -17.97 0.10
C THR A 125 12.08 -17.48 1.46
N GLU A 126 11.77 -16.24 1.84
CA GLU A 126 12.24 -15.62 3.07
C GLU A 126 11.10 -15.35 4.04
N SER A 127 11.43 -15.25 5.34
CA SER A 127 10.49 -14.75 6.33
C SER A 127 10.22 -13.26 6.09
N LYS A 128 8.95 -12.87 6.00
CA LYS A 128 8.57 -11.48 5.72
C LYS A 128 8.37 -10.63 6.96
N ARG A 129 8.47 -11.22 8.14
CA ARG A 129 8.18 -10.52 9.39
C ARG A 129 9.06 -9.29 9.59
N ASN A 130 10.37 -9.43 9.39
CA ASN A 130 11.32 -8.34 9.55
C ASN A 130 11.15 -7.29 8.46
N TYR A 131 10.82 -7.72 7.25
CA TYR A 131 10.58 -6.81 6.13
C TYR A 131 9.34 -5.97 6.37
N MET A 132 8.26 -6.58 6.85
CA MET A 132 7.04 -5.84 7.15
C MET A 132 7.21 -4.92 8.35
N PHE A 133 8.04 -5.31 9.31
CA PHE A 133 8.41 -4.43 10.42
C PHE A 133 9.17 -3.19 9.93
N GLU A 134 10.12 -3.37 9.02
CA GLU A 134 10.86 -2.25 8.41
C GLU A 134 9.91 -1.30 7.69
N LEU A 135 9.04 -1.81 6.83
CA LEU A 135 8.08 -1.02 6.07
C LEU A 135 7.13 -0.26 7.01
N ASN A 136 6.60 -0.94 8.01
CA ASN A 136 5.69 -0.32 8.97
C ASN A 136 6.39 0.78 9.77
N THR A 137 7.63 0.57 10.17
CA THR A 137 8.43 1.57 10.89
C THR A 137 8.64 2.82 10.04
N ILE A 138 9.00 2.66 8.77
CA ILE A 138 9.18 3.79 7.87
C ILE A 138 7.89 4.59 7.75
N ILE A 139 6.76 3.93 7.52
CA ILE A 139 5.47 4.60 7.36
C ILE A 139 5.10 5.37 8.62
N THR A 140 5.25 4.76 9.80
CA THR A 140 4.82 5.39 11.06
C THR A 140 5.72 6.53 11.51
N THR A 141 6.92 6.66 10.93
CA THR A 141 7.83 7.77 11.24
C THR A 141 7.71 8.93 10.26
N LEU A 142 6.92 8.81 9.20
CA LEU A 142 6.74 9.89 8.24
C LEU A 142 5.98 11.06 8.86
N LYS A 143 6.41 12.25 8.50
CA LYS A 143 5.76 13.50 8.91
C LYS A 143 5.14 14.16 7.70
N ILE A 144 3.91 14.65 7.88
CA ILE A 144 3.20 15.36 6.83
C ILE A 144 3.44 16.85 7.03
N THR A 145 4.00 17.50 6.03
CA THR A 145 4.19 18.94 6.02
C THR A 145 3.10 19.60 5.18
N LYS A 146 2.82 20.85 5.53
CA LYS A 146 1.83 21.62 4.82
C LYS A 146 2.35 22.07 3.44
#